data_4363314ba7cac10e55fd646061bebfcf
#
_entry.id   4363314ba7cac10e55fd646061bebfcf
#
_cell.length_a   1.000
_cell.length_b   1.000
_cell.length_c   1.000
_cell.angle_alpha   90.00
_cell.angle_beta   90.00
_cell.angle_gamma   90.00
#
_symmetry.space_group_name_H-M   'P 1'
#
loop_
_entity.id
_entity.type
_entity.pdbx_description
1 polymer ?
#
loop_
_entity_poly.entity_id
_entity_poly.type
_entity_poly.pdbx_seq_one_letter_code
_entity_poly.pdbx_strand_id
1 'polypeptide(L)'
;AYAEKKKAQRDAQMKLYMNQQQEIHHQEEVITKLRSFNREKSIKRAESREKMLSKLELVDKPVVLNSKMRITLEPEVLSGNDVLTIEGLSKSFGDKALFRNLNVQIKRGEVVGLLGANGTGKTTLLKIINRQLRADSGKIRYGSKVSIGYYDQEQHVLDDSKTIFDEISDAYPKLTNTRIRNVLAAFLFTGEDVFQVIGTLSGGEKGRVSLAKLMLSNANFIILDEPTNHLDI
;
A
#
# COMPACT_ATOMS: atom_id res chain seq x y z
N ALA A 1 21.23 4.85 3.25
CA ALA A 1 21.55 5.45 4.56
C ALA A 1 20.35 5.49 5.55
N TYR A 2 19.18 6.07 5.20
CA TYR A 2 18.03 6.15 6.13
C TYR A 2 17.36 4.79 6.36
N ALA A 3 17.07 4.05 5.31
CA ALA A 3 16.46 2.72 5.37
C ALA A 3 17.34 1.71 6.14
N GLU A 4 18.64 1.78 5.97
CA GLU A 4 19.61 0.94 6.69
C GLU A 4 19.63 1.29 8.20
N LYS A 5 19.61 2.58 8.55
CA LYS A 5 19.52 3.03 9.95
C LYS A 5 18.22 2.55 10.62
N LYS A 6 17.09 2.69 9.93
CA LYS A 6 15.77 2.26 10.43
C LYS A 6 15.67 0.74 10.56
N LYS A 7 16.32 -0.01 9.65
CA LYS A 7 16.43 -1.47 9.74
C LYS A 7 17.30 -1.88 10.93
N ALA A 8 18.48 -1.28 11.09
CA ALA A 8 19.37 -1.56 12.21
C ALA A 8 18.73 -1.25 13.57
N GLN A 9 17.97 -0.15 13.66
CA GLN A 9 17.25 0.23 14.87
C GLN A 9 16.13 -0.79 15.21
N ARG A 10 15.38 -1.27 14.22
CA ARG A 10 14.37 -2.33 14.39
C ARG A 10 14.99 -3.67 14.80
N ASP A 11 16.08 -4.05 14.14
CA ASP A 11 16.78 -5.31 14.46
C ASP A 11 17.33 -5.27 15.88
N ALA A 12 17.84 -4.13 16.33
CA ALA A 12 18.26 -3.92 17.71
C ALA A 12 17.09 -4.02 18.70
N GLN A 13 15.97 -3.38 18.42
CA GLN A 13 14.76 -3.44 19.27
C GLN A 13 14.16 -4.86 19.31
N MET A 14 14.15 -5.58 18.17
CA MET A 14 13.72 -6.98 18.12
C MET A 14 14.62 -7.87 18.98
N LYS A 15 15.93 -7.65 18.93
CA LYS A 15 16.89 -8.38 19.77
C LYS A 15 16.67 -8.12 21.25
N LEU A 16 16.40 -6.87 21.63
CA LEU A 16 16.07 -6.51 23.01
C LEU A 16 14.78 -7.19 23.49
N TYR A 17 13.74 -7.15 22.65
CA TYR A 17 12.47 -7.84 22.94
C TYR A 17 12.67 -9.35 23.10
N MET A 18 13.38 -10.01 22.18
CA MET A 18 13.63 -11.45 22.27
C MET A 18 14.43 -11.83 23.51
N ASN A 19 15.47 -11.06 23.84
CA ASN A 19 16.26 -11.29 25.05
C ASN A 19 15.41 -11.14 26.31
N GLN A 20 14.55 -10.13 26.37
CA GLN A 20 13.65 -9.94 27.51
C GLN A 20 12.63 -11.08 27.63
N GLN A 21 12.05 -11.54 26.50
CA GLN A 21 11.11 -12.67 26.52
C GLN A 21 11.79 -13.97 26.99
N GLN A 22 13.02 -14.23 26.58
CA GLN A 22 13.80 -15.38 27.05
C GLN A 22 14.07 -15.30 28.56
N GLU A 23 14.42 -14.12 29.06
CA GLU A 23 14.66 -13.91 30.49
C GLU A 23 13.36 -14.07 31.29
N ILE A 24 12.24 -13.52 30.84
CA ILE A 24 10.92 -13.72 31.50
C ILE A 24 10.58 -15.20 31.57
N HIS A 25 10.68 -15.92 30.45
CA HIS A 25 10.38 -17.35 30.41
C HIS A 25 11.28 -18.15 31.34
N HIS A 26 12.57 -17.84 31.35
CA HIS A 26 13.51 -18.48 32.28
C HIS A 26 13.14 -18.22 33.77
N GLN A 27 12.77 -16.99 34.13
CA GLN A 27 12.35 -16.65 35.49
C GLN A 27 11.04 -17.35 35.86
N GLU A 28 10.08 -17.49 34.93
CA GLU A 28 8.84 -18.25 35.15
C GLU A 28 9.10 -19.74 35.40
N GLU A 29 10.02 -20.35 34.66
CA GLU A 29 10.45 -21.74 34.90
C GLU A 29 11.08 -21.89 36.28
N VAL A 30 11.97 -20.97 36.69
CA VAL A 30 12.59 -20.98 38.00
C VAL A 30 11.56 -20.80 39.10
N ILE A 31 10.58 -19.91 38.94
CA ILE A 31 9.48 -19.70 39.88
C ILE A 31 8.65 -20.98 40.03
N THR A 32 8.29 -21.61 38.93
CA THR A 32 7.53 -22.88 38.91
C THR A 32 8.30 -23.97 39.63
N LYS A 33 9.60 -24.10 39.41
CA LYS A 33 10.48 -25.06 40.06
C LYS A 33 10.64 -24.78 41.57
N LEU A 34 10.74 -23.52 41.98
CA LEU A 34 10.80 -23.15 43.39
C LEU A 34 9.49 -23.44 44.12
N ARG A 35 8.35 -23.27 43.49
CA ARG A 35 7.03 -23.62 44.04
C ARG A 35 6.84 -25.13 44.20
N SER A 36 7.36 -25.94 43.24
CA SER A 36 7.25 -27.39 43.28
C SER A 36 7.96 -28.02 44.51
N PHE A 37 8.97 -27.37 45.09
CA PHE A 37 9.66 -27.85 46.29
C PHE A 37 8.84 -27.71 47.59
N ASN A 38 7.72 -26.98 47.58
CA ASN A 38 6.77 -26.79 48.68
C ASN A 38 7.39 -26.49 50.04
N ARG A 39 8.55 -25.83 50.08
CA ARG A 39 9.24 -25.40 51.32
C ARG A 39 9.04 -23.89 51.48
N GLU A 40 8.75 -23.46 52.73
CA GLU A 40 8.47 -22.04 53.03
C GLU A 40 9.55 -21.08 52.49
N LYS A 41 10.83 -21.44 52.61
CA LYS A 41 11.96 -20.67 52.11
C LYS A 41 12.01 -20.60 50.57
N SER A 42 11.54 -21.65 49.89
CA SER A 42 11.45 -21.68 48.40
C SER A 42 10.27 -20.85 47.90
N ILE A 43 9.15 -20.87 48.61
CA ILE A 43 7.96 -20.09 48.32
C ILE A 43 8.27 -18.58 48.43
N LYS A 44 8.91 -18.13 49.52
CA LYS A 44 9.33 -16.72 49.67
C LYS A 44 10.28 -16.27 48.58
N ARG A 45 11.15 -17.14 48.08
CA ARG A 45 12.02 -16.84 46.93
C ARG A 45 11.25 -16.72 45.61
N ALA A 46 10.24 -17.56 45.39
CA ALA A 46 9.36 -17.50 44.24
C ALA A 46 8.57 -16.17 44.21
N GLU A 47 7.95 -15.81 45.36
CA GLU A 47 7.21 -14.54 45.50
C GLU A 47 8.08 -13.30 45.23
N SER A 48 9.32 -13.32 45.75
CA SER A 48 10.27 -12.24 45.50
C SER A 48 10.59 -12.07 44.01
N ARG A 49 10.75 -13.18 43.27
CA ARG A 49 10.99 -13.17 41.82
C ARG A 49 9.77 -12.72 41.04
N GLU A 50 8.57 -13.17 41.40
CA GLU A 50 7.32 -12.69 40.82
C GLU A 50 7.14 -11.17 40.98
N LYS A 51 7.47 -10.65 42.17
CA LYS A 51 7.43 -9.21 42.41
C LYS A 51 8.47 -8.45 41.62
N MET A 52 9.59 -9.06 41.28
CA MET A 52 10.57 -8.47 40.34
C MET A 52 10.03 -8.48 38.91
N LEU A 53 9.44 -9.58 38.43
CA LEU A 53 8.85 -9.68 37.11
C LEU A 53 7.68 -8.68 36.90
N SER A 54 6.83 -8.52 37.93
CA SER A 54 5.70 -7.55 37.84
C SER A 54 6.11 -6.09 37.78
N LYS A 55 7.36 -5.75 38.11
CA LYS A 55 7.92 -4.41 38.02
C LYS A 55 8.74 -4.19 36.76
N LEU A 56 8.92 -5.23 35.96
CA LEU A 56 9.71 -5.13 34.73
C LEU A 56 8.95 -4.30 33.67
N GLU A 57 9.55 -3.23 33.18
CA GLU A 57 9.02 -2.53 32.02
C GLU A 57 9.13 -3.43 30.78
N LEU A 58 7.99 -3.76 30.21
CA LEU A 58 7.95 -4.62 29.03
C LEU A 58 8.39 -3.83 27.79
N VAL A 59 9.34 -4.40 27.06
CA VAL A 59 9.73 -3.86 25.74
C VAL A 59 8.62 -4.25 24.74
N ASP A 60 8.04 -3.25 24.09
CA ASP A 60 7.03 -3.49 23.06
C ASP A 60 7.63 -4.29 21.90
N LYS A 61 6.89 -5.30 21.47
CA LYS A 61 7.27 -6.07 20.29
C LYS A 61 7.33 -5.14 19.09
N PRO A 62 8.50 -4.97 18.46
CA PRO A 62 8.57 -4.17 17.24
C PRO A 62 7.61 -4.74 16.20
N VAL A 63 6.77 -3.90 15.65
CA VAL A 63 5.88 -4.30 14.56
C VAL A 63 6.75 -4.74 13.39
N VAL A 64 6.82 -6.04 13.16
CA VAL A 64 7.42 -6.59 11.94
C VAL A 64 6.45 -6.27 10.82
N LEU A 65 6.62 -5.08 10.25
CA LEU A 65 6.02 -4.79 8.96
C LEU A 65 6.60 -5.82 8.00
N ASN A 66 5.79 -6.79 7.59
CA ASN A 66 6.11 -7.62 6.44
C ASN A 66 6.31 -6.66 5.27
N SER A 67 7.56 -6.28 5.01
CA SER A 67 7.96 -5.21 4.09
C SER A 67 7.77 -5.58 2.61
N LYS A 68 7.07 -6.69 2.33
CA LYS A 68 6.73 -7.10 0.98
C LYS A 68 5.22 -7.00 0.81
N MET A 69 4.80 -5.90 0.26
CA MET A 69 3.44 -5.72 -0.24
C MET A 69 3.23 -6.73 -1.38
N ARG A 70 2.31 -7.69 -1.18
CA ARG A 70 1.86 -8.59 -2.25
C ARG A 70 0.54 -8.06 -2.79
N ILE A 71 0.61 -7.47 -3.97
CA ILE A 71 -0.57 -7.01 -4.70
C ILE A 71 -0.91 -8.08 -5.73
N THR A 72 -2.09 -8.68 -5.61
CA THR A 72 -2.67 -9.54 -6.65
C THR A 72 -3.86 -8.80 -7.23
N LEU A 73 -3.76 -8.39 -8.49
CA LEU A 73 -4.82 -7.69 -9.22
C LEU A 73 -5.54 -8.71 -10.09
N GLU A 74 -6.67 -9.21 -9.64
CA GLU A 74 -7.54 -10.09 -10.42
C GLU A 74 -8.83 -9.34 -10.77
N PRO A 75 -9.08 -9.05 -12.06
CA PRO A 75 -10.30 -8.35 -12.46
C PRO A 75 -11.52 -9.27 -12.34
N GLU A 76 -12.61 -8.77 -11.79
CA GLU A 76 -13.88 -9.51 -11.73
C GLU A 76 -14.45 -9.77 -13.13
N VAL A 77 -14.19 -8.87 -14.07
CA VAL A 77 -14.66 -8.96 -15.46
C VAL A 77 -13.47 -8.92 -16.39
N LEU A 78 -13.29 -9.98 -17.17
CA LEU A 78 -12.27 -10.00 -18.23
C LEU A 78 -12.68 -9.11 -19.40
N SER A 79 -11.76 -8.26 -19.86
CA SER A 79 -11.92 -7.50 -21.10
C SER A 79 -11.88 -8.41 -22.34
N GLY A 80 -12.28 -7.89 -23.49
CA GLY A 80 -11.96 -8.49 -24.78
C GLY A 80 -10.44 -8.61 -24.98
N ASN A 81 -10.02 -9.27 -26.06
CA ASN A 81 -8.61 -9.45 -26.37
C ASN A 81 -7.91 -8.11 -26.73
N ASP A 82 -8.59 -7.29 -27.54
CA ASP A 82 -8.13 -5.93 -27.83
C ASP A 82 -8.61 -5.01 -26.70
N VAL A 83 -7.67 -4.36 -26.00
CA VAL A 83 -7.96 -3.50 -24.84
C VAL A 83 -7.99 -2.03 -25.26
N LEU A 84 -6.97 -1.60 -26.02
CA LEU A 84 -6.82 -0.22 -26.48
C LEU A 84 -6.25 -0.19 -27.89
N THR A 85 -6.84 0.61 -28.76
CA THR A 85 -6.28 0.93 -30.07
C THR A 85 -6.25 2.45 -30.25
N ILE A 86 -5.08 2.97 -30.56
CA ILE A 86 -4.81 4.37 -30.84
C ILE A 86 -4.37 4.48 -32.28
N GLU A 87 -5.00 5.38 -33.06
CA GLU A 87 -4.72 5.61 -34.49
C GLU A 87 -4.49 7.09 -34.73
N GLY A 88 -3.31 7.46 -35.20
CA GLY A 88 -2.96 8.80 -35.64
C GLY A 88 -3.07 9.89 -34.58
N LEU A 89 -2.90 9.54 -33.28
CA LEU A 89 -3.12 10.45 -32.17
C LEU A 89 -2.06 11.56 -32.18
N SER A 90 -2.51 12.81 -32.03
CA SER A 90 -1.60 13.96 -31.93
C SER A 90 -2.07 14.92 -30.85
N LYS A 91 -1.11 15.55 -30.16
CA LYS A 91 -1.35 16.57 -29.15
C LYS A 91 -0.26 17.63 -29.15
N SER A 92 -0.69 18.90 -29.07
CA SER A 92 0.17 20.07 -28.88
C SER A 92 -0.42 21.01 -27.83
N PHE A 93 0.40 21.86 -27.24
CA PHE A 93 0.01 23.01 -26.46
C PHE A 93 0.71 24.25 -26.99
N GLY A 94 -0.08 25.16 -27.61
CA GLY A 94 0.47 26.26 -28.35
C GLY A 94 1.39 25.75 -29.49
N ASP A 95 2.59 26.27 -29.59
CA ASP A 95 3.58 25.85 -30.58
C ASP A 95 4.33 24.57 -30.26
N LYS A 96 4.18 24.06 -29.03
CA LYS A 96 4.88 22.85 -28.56
C LYS A 96 4.08 21.61 -28.92
N ALA A 97 4.53 20.86 -29.91
CA ALA A 97 4.02 19.53 -30.19
C ALA A 97 4.60 18.53 -29.17
N LEU A 98 3.73 17.76 -28.50
CA LEU A 98 4.13 16.71 -27.59
C LEU A 98 4.35 15.38 -28.32
N PHE A 99 3.39 14.99 -29.15
CA PHE A 99 3.49 13.81 -30.01
C PHE A 99 2.62 13.98 -31.25
N ARG A 100 3.01 13.32 -32.33
CA ARG A 100 2.32 13.36 -33.62
C ARG A 100 2.15 11.98 -34.20
N ASN A 101 1.00 11.68 -34.76
CA ASN A 101 0.67 10.45 -35.47
C ASN A 101 1.00 9.17 -34.65
N LEU A 102 0.72 9.19 -33.34
CA LEU A 102 0.98 8.06 -32.46
C LEU A 102 -0.02 6.94 -32.78
N ASN A 103 0.51 5.73 -32.98
CA ASN A 103 -0.26 4.53 -33.22
C ASN A 103 0.17 3.48 -32.21
N VAL A 104 -0.78 2.94 -31.43
CA VAL A 104 -0.52 1.94 -30.38
C VAL A 104 -1.69 0.98 -30.33
N GLN A 105 -1.39 -0.30 -30.16
CA GLN A 105 -2.38 -1.33 -29.85
C GLN A 105 -1.94 -2.06 -28.59
N ILE A 106 -2.86 -2.23 -27.63
CA ILE A 106 -2.64 -2.97 -26.38
C ILE A 106 -3.65 -4.10 -26.31
N LYS A 107 -3.16 -5.31 -26.06
CA LYS A 107 -3.96 -6.52 -25.87
C LYS A 107 -4.06 -6.89 -24.40
N ARG A 108 -5.02 -7.72 -24.08
CA ARG A 108 -5.21 -8.24 -22.73
C ARG A 108 -3.98 -9.02 -22.27
N GLY A 109 -3.53 -8.72 -21.04
CA GLY A 109 -2.36 -9.32 -20.42
C GLY A 109 -1.03 -8.68 -20.81
N GLU A 110 -1.03 -7.69 -21.72
CA GLU A 110 0.18 -6.94 -22.00
C GLU A 110 0.48 -5.89 -20.93
N VAL A 111 1.76 -5.70 -20.66
CA VAL A 111 2.31 -4.63 -19.83
C VAL A 111 3.13 -3.70 -20.72
N VAL A 112 2.73 -2.44 -20.79
CA VAL A 112 3.36 -1.44 -21.65
C VAL A 112 4.01 -0.35 -20.80
N GLY A 113 5.31 -0.14 -20.96
CA GLY A 113 6.06 0.94 -20.33
C GLY A 113 6.19 2.15 -21.23
N LEU A 114 5.75 3.33 -20.73
CA LEU A 114 5.91 4.61 -21.42
C LEU A 114 7.15 5.32 -20.89
N LEU A 115 8.20 5.38 -21.71
CA LEU A 115 9.50 5.96 -21.36
C LEU A 115 9.75 7.27 -22.07
N GLY A 116 10.40 8.21 -21.42
CA GLY A 116 10.79 9.50 -22.00
C GLY A 116 11.18 10.52 -20.93
N ALA A 117 11.86 11.59 -21.34
CA ALA A 117 12.24 12.70 -20.45
C ALA A 117 11.00 13.42 -19.87
N ASN A 118 11.19 14.21 -18.81
CA ASN A 118 10.10 15.02 -18.27
C ASN A 118 9.65 16.08 -19.27
N GLY A 119 8.33 16.32 -19.32
CA GLY A 119 7.73 17.28 -20.23
C GLY A 119 7.56 16.81 -21.69
N THR A 120 7.79 15.52 -22.00
CA THR A 120 7.57 14.94 -23.33
C THR A 120 6.11 14.56 -23.59
N GLY A 121 5.23 14.70 -22.61
CA GLY A 121 3.80 14.44 -22.77
C GLY A 121 3.32 13.06 -22.28
N LYS A 122 4.11 12.33 -21.47
CA LYS A 122 3.71 11.03 -20.89
C LYS A 122 2.37 11.14 -20.16
N THR A 123 2.31 11.96 -19.13
CA THR A 123 1.08 12.22 -18.34
C THR A 123 -0.07 12.73 -19.22
N THR A 124 0.24 13.58 -20.21
CA THR A 124 -0.75 14.08 -21.16
C THR A 124 -1.37 12.94 -21.97
N LEU A 125 -0.57 12.00 -22.45
CA LEU A 125 -1.05 10.83 -23.18
C LEU A 125 -1.92 9.94 -22.26
N LEU A 126 -1.48 9.69 -21.02
CA LEU A 126 -2.25 8.92 -20.05
C LEU A 126 -3.59 9.59 -19.69
N LYS A 127 -3.61 10.92 -19.51
CA LYS A 127 -4.84 11.70 -19.30
C LYS A 127 -5.78 11.64 -20.52
N ILE A 128 -5.25 11.61 -21.75
CA ILE A 128 -6.06 11.44 -22.97
C ILE A 128 -6.64 10.02 -23.02
N ILE A 129 -5.84 8.99 -22.74
CA ILE A 129 -6.32 7.59 -22.65
C ILE A 129 -7.37 7.46 -21.54
N ASN A 130 -7.22 8.15 -20.41
CA ASN A 130 -8.22 8.15 -19.33
C ASN A 130 -9.42 9.08 -19.58
N ARG A 131 -9.54 9.68 -20.78
CA ARG A 131 -10.63 10.59 -21.20
C ARG A 131 -10.74 11.90 -20.38
N GLN A 132 -9.70 12.25 -19.65
CA GLN A 132 -9.63 13.52 -18.90
C GLN A 132 -9.20 14.69 -19.77
N LEU A 133 -8.53 14.41 -20.88
CA LEU A 133 -8.06 15.41 -21.85
C LEU A 133 -8.41 14.99 -23.28
N ARG A 134 -8.66 15.95 -24.15
CA ARG A 134 -8.92 15.69 -25.60
C ARG A 134 -7.62 15.76 -26.38
N ALA A 135 -7.46 14.85 -27.34
CA ALA A 135 -6.44 14.94 -28.36
C ALA A 135 -6.82 16.01 -29.42
N ASP A 136 -5.83 16.51 -30.14
CA ASP A 136 -6.06 17.45 -31.24
C ASP A 136 -6.51 16.72 -32.51
N SER A 137 -5.98 15.51 -32.75
CA SER A 137 -6.38 14.63 -33.83
C SER A 137 -6.16 13.17 -33.50
N GLY A 138 -6.67 12.28 -34.34
CA GLY A 138 -6.60 10.83 -34.16
C GLY A 138 -7.83 10.24 -33.47
N LYS A 139 -7.78 8.94 -33.26
CA LYS A 139 -8.88 8.17 -32.62
C LYS A 139 -8.36 7.24 -31.57
N ILE A 140 -9.15 7.07 -30.51
CA ILE A 140 -8.93 6.04 -29.47
C ILE A 140 -10.16 5.15 -29.44
N ARG A 141 -9.92 3.84 -29.52
CA ARG A 141 -10.96 2.82 -29.36
C ARG A 141 -10.61 1.93 -28.20
N TYR A 142 -11.58 1.70 -27.33
CA TYR A 142 -11.49 0.76 -26.22
C TYR A 142 -12.19 -0.53 -26.60
N GLY A 143 -11.60 -1.63 -26.19
CA GLY A 143 -12.18 -2.95 -26.40
C GLY A 143 -13.46 -3.18 -25.59
N SER A 144 -14.11 -4.31 -25.84
CA SER A 144 -15.31 -4.70 -25.13
C SER A 144 -15.01 -4.93 -23.65
N LYS A 145 -15.92 -4.48 -22.76
CA LYS A 145 -15.85 -4.64 -21.32
C LYS A 145 -14.57 -4.05 -20.67
N VAL A 146 -13.90 -3.10 -21.33
CA VAL A 146 -12.76 -2.40 -20.75
C VAL A 146 -13.23 -1.41 -19.70
N SER A 147 -12.73 -1.57 -18.48
CA SER A 147 -12.88 -0.66 -17.36
C SER A 147 -11.50 -0.11 -16.96
N ILE A 148 -11.33 1.20 -17.01
CA ILE A 148 -10.05 1.87 -16.77
C ILE A 148 -9.93 2.21 -15.29
N GLY A 149 -8.80 1.84 -14.68
CA GLY A 149 -8.36 2.34 -13.39
C GLY A 149 -7.13 3.21 -13.57
N TYR A 150 -7.16 4.43 -13.07
CA TYR A 150 -6.07 5.40 -13.23
C TYR A 150 -5.50 5.77 -11.86
N TYR A 151 -4.19 5.57 -11.73
CA TYR A 151 -3.42 6.07 -10.59
C TYR A 151 -2.75 7.38 -10.99
N ASP A 152 -3.18 8.48 -10.38
CA ASP A 152 -2.69 9.82 -10.64
C ASP A 152 -1.47 10.14 -9.76
N GLN A 153 -0.46 10.73 -10.35
CA GLN A 153 0.73 11.22 -9.64
C GLN A 153 0.39 12.26 -8.56
N GLU A 154 -0.60 13.11 -8.83
CA GLU A 154 -1.00 14.21 -7.93
C GLU A 154 -1.99 13.78 -6.83
N GLN A 155 -2.45 12.53 -6.82
CA GLN A 155 -3.33 11.93 -5.80
C GLN A 155 -4.60 12.74 -5.48
N HIS A 156 -5.09 13.56 -6.40
CA HIS A 156 -6.27 14.42 -6.24
C HIS A 156 -7.60 13.66 -6.02
N VAL A 157 -7.55 12.34 -5.92
CA VAL A 157 -8.73 11.47 -5.84
C VAL A 157 -9.14 11.19 -4.40
N LEU A 158 -8.34 11.63 -3.40
CA LEU A 158 -8.60 11.38 -1.99
C LEU A 158 -9.18 12.62 -1.31
N ASP A 159 -10.18 12.41 -0.45
CA ASP A 159 -10.75 13.47 0.39
C ASP A 159 -9.95 13.58 1.70
N ASP A 160 -9.20 14.67 1.83
CA ASP A 160 -8.34 14.92 2.99
C ASP A 160 -9.10 15.01 4.33
N SER A 161 -10.42 15.21 4.30
CA SER A 161 -11.25 15.32 5.52
C SER A 161 -11.73 13.97 6.05
N LYS A 162 -11.64 12.91 5.24
CA LYS A 162 -12.13 11.57 5.60
C LYS A 162 -11.04 10.72 6.25
N THR A 163 -11.49 9.68 6.96
CA THR A 163 -10.57 8.60 7.35
C THR A 163 -10.26 7.70 6.15
N ILE A 164 -9.14 6.96 6.23
CA ILE A 164 -8.78 5.97 5.20
C ILE A 164 -9.94 4.98 4.98
N PHE A 165 -10.56 4.53 6.07
CA PHE A 165 -11.65 3.57 6.00
C PHE A 165 -12.89 4.17 5.33
N ASP A 166 -13.29 5.38 5.71
CA ASP A 166 -14.49 6.05 5.17
C ASP A 166 -14.31 6.37 3.68
N GLU A 167 -13.12 6.81 3.28
CA GLU A 167 -12.79 7.08 1.88
C GLU A 167 -13.00 5.85 0.98
N ILE A 168 -12.58 4.68 1.46
CA ILE A 168 -12.76 3.42 0.72
C ILE A 168 -14.20 2.93 0.80
N SER A 169 -14.83 3.00 1.98
CA SER A 169 -16.19 2.54 2.20
C SER A 169 -17.20 3.32 1.37
N ASP A 170 -17.06 4.65 1.31
CA ASP A 170 -17.93 5.51 0.51
C ASP A 170 -17.75 5.28 -1.00
N ALA A 171 -16.50 5.04 -1.44
CA ALA A 171 -16.22 4.73 -2.83
C ALA A 171 -16.79 3.36 -3.26
N TYR A 172 -16.86 2.41 -2.34
CA TYR A 172 -17.27 1.02 -2.62
C TYR A 172 -18.29 0.50 -1.60
N PRO A 173 -19.53 1.05 -1.56
CA PRO A 173 -20.52 0.74 -0.53
C PRO A 173 -21.05 -0.71 -0.56
N LYS A 174 -20.73 -1.47 -1.62
CA LYS A 174 -21.09 -2.89 -1.73
C LYS A 174 -20.06 -3.82 -1.09
N LEU A 175 -18.88 -3.31 -0.73
CA LEU A 175 -17.85 -4.12 -0.10
C LEU A 175 -18.11 -4.28 1.40
N THR A 176 -17.76 -5.46 1.91
CA THR A 176 -17.82 -5.70 3.36
C THR A 176 -16.64 -5.03 4.07
N ASN A 177 -16.87 -4.62 5.33
CA ASN A 177 -15.80 -4.04 6.16
C ASN A 177 -14.56 -4.95 6.26
N THR A 178 -14.78 -6.27 6.29
CA THR A 178 -13.70 -7.26 6.31
C THR A 178 -12.87 -7.21 5.02
N ARG A 179 -13.51 -7.08 3.86
CA ARG A 179 -12.81 -6.97 2.57
C ARG A 179 -11.96 -5.70 2.50
N ILE A 180 -12.54 -4.57 2.92
CA ILE A 180 -11.85 -3.27 2.98
C ILE A 180 -10.62 -3.37 3.89
N ARG A 181 -10.78 -3.87 5.12
CA ARG A 181 -9.68 -4.02 6.09
C ARG A 181 -8.58 -4.96 5.60
N ASN A 182 -8.94 -6.07 4.94
CA ASN A 182 -7.96 -7.01 4.38
C ASN A 182 -7.11 -6.37 3.28
N VAL A 183 -7.72 -5.58 2.41
CA VAL A 183 -6.98 -4.85 1.38
C VAL A 183 -6.11 -3.78 2.02
N LEU A 184 -6.63 -2.96 2.93
CA LEU A 184 -5.85 -1.94 3.63
C LEU A 184 -4.66 -2.55 4.39
N ALA A 185 -4.83 -3.72 5.00
CA ALA A 185 -3.74 -4.44 5.67
C ALA A 185 -2.64 -4.87 4.69
N ALA A 186 -2.98 -5.27 3.45
CA ALA A 186 -2.01 -5.55 2.39
C ALA A 186 -1.17 -4.31 2.01
N PHE A 187 -1.72 -3.11 2.22
CA PHE A 187 -1.04 -1.83 2.05
C PHE A 187 -0.46 -1.25 3.35
N LEU A 188 -0.32 -2.08 4.37
CA LEU A 188 0.29 -1.77 5.67
C LEU A 188 -0.52 -0.81 6.56
N PHE A 189 -1.82 -0.69 6.34
CA PHE A 189 -2.73 -0.03 7.27
C PHE A 189 -3.46 -1.08 8.11
N THR A 190 -3.08 -1.21 9.38
CA THR A 190 -3.56 -2.27 10.29
C THR A 190 -4.17 -1.68 11.56
N GLY A 191 -5.08 -2.42 12.19
CA GLY A 191 -5.69 -2.01 13.46
C GLY A 191 -6.36 -0.64 13.38
N GLU A 192 -5.88 0.31 14.18
CA GLU A 192 -6.40 1.68 14.24
C GLU A 192 -5.90 2.59 13.12
N ASP A 193 -4.85 2.19 12.38
CA ASP A 193 -4.30 3.01 11.29
C ASP A 193 -5.36 3.33 10.23
N VAL A 194 -6.33 2.43 10.03
CA VAL A 194 -7.40 2.62 9.04
C VAL A 194 -8.32 3.81 9.35
N PHE A 195 -8.31 4.29 10.59
CA PHE A 195 -9.10 5.45 11.03
C PHE A 195 -8.32 6.77 11.04
N GLN A 196 -7.06 6.76 10.60
CA GLN A 196 -6.31 7.99 10.42
C GLN A 196 -6.93 8.86 9.33
N VAL A 197 -6.95 10.17 9.57
CA VAL A 197 -7.47 11.15 8.62
C VAL A 197 -6.48 11.33 7.47
N ILE A 198 -6.95 11.25 6.23
CA ILE A 198 -6.12 11.29 5.02
C ILE A 198 -5.25 12.55 4.95
N GLY A 199 -5.78 13.70 5.39
CA GLY A 199 -5.04 14.95 5.43
C GLY A 199 -3.77 14.92 6.29
N THR A 200 -3.67 13.99 7.26
CA THR A 200 -2.50 13.84 8.15
C THR A 200 -1.45 12.88 7.61
N LEU A 201 -1.74 12.16 6.54
CA LEU A 201 -0.86 11.16 5.95
C LEU A 201 0.30 11.80 5.16
N SER A 202 1.45 11.14 5.18
CA SER A 202 2.55 11.45 4.26
C SER A 202 2.17 11.16 2.80
N GLY A 203 2.91 11.75 1.84
CA GLY A 203 2.69 11.50 0.41
C GLY A 203 2.76 10.01 0.05
N GLY A 204 3.69 9.26 0.65
CA GLY A 204 3.80 7.81 0.44
C GLY A 204 2.62 7.02 1.01
N GLU A 205 2.07 7.44 2.14
CA GLU A 205 0.86 6.84 2.71
C GLU A 205 -0.38 7.14 1.86
N LYS A 206 -0.56 8.38 1.42
CA LYS A 206 -1.62 8.74 0.46
C LYS A 206 -1.53 7.92 -0.83
N GLY A 207 -0.30 7.69 -1.33
CA GLY A 207 -0.05 6.81 -2.47
C GLY A 207 -0.54 5.38 -2.23
N ARG A 208 -0.24 4.81 -1.06
CA ARG A 208 -0.73 3.47 -0.69
C ARG A 208 -2.25 3.40 -0.57
N VAL A 209 -2.91 4.43 -0.02
CA VAL A 209 -4.38 4.50 0.03
C VAL A 209 -4.96 4.55 -1.39
N SER A 210 -4.39 5.37 -2.28
CA SER A 210 -4.83 5.46 -3.68
C SER A 210 -4.67 4.13 -4.43
N LEU A 211 -3.58 3.40 -4.20
CA LEU A 211 -3.39 2.07 -4.75
C LEU A 211 -4.36 1.04 -4.17
N ALA A 212 -4.66 1.09 -2.87
CA ALA A 212 -5.67 0.26 -2.25
C ALA A 212 -7.07 0.52 -2.85
N LYS A 213 -7.41 1.80 -3.06
CA LYS A 213 -8.64 2.22 -3.74
C LYS A 213 -8.69 1.68 -5.18
N LEU A 214 -7.60 1.79 -5.93
CA LEU A 214 -7.49 1.24 -7.28
C LEU A 214 -7.66 -0.28 -7.30
N MET A 215 -7.08 -1.00 -6.34
CA MET A 215 -7.22 -2.45 -6.21
C MET A 215 -8.65 -2.92 -5.97
N LEU A 216 -9.43 -2.11 -5.27
CA LEU A 216 -10.85 -2.40 -4.98
C LEU A 216 -11.77 -1.98 -6.14
N SER A 217 -11.26 -1.24 -7.11
CA SER A 217 -11.99 -0.94 -8.34
C SER A 217 -12.10 -2.19 -9.21
N ASN A 218 -13.19 -2.30 -9.95
CA ASN A 218 -13.37 -3.39 -10.93
C ASN A 218 -12.63 -3.12 -12.24
N ALA A 219 -11.51 -2.38 -12.18
CA ALA A 219 -10.72 -2.05 -13.35
C ALA A 219 -9.96 -3.27 -13.88
N ASN A 220 -10.00 -3.46 -15.19
CA ASN A 220 -9.26 -4.50 -15.91
C ASN A 220 -8.22 -3.94 -16.89
N PHE A 221 -8.14 -2.62 -17.01
CA PHE A 221 -7.08 -1.88 -17.68
C PHE A 221 -6.54 -0.82 -16.73
N ILE A 222 -5.32 -1.02 -16.22
CA ILE A 222 -4.73 -0.17 -15.19
C ILE A 222 -3.69 0.74 -15.83
N ILE A 223 -3.80 2.02 -15.54
CA ILE A 223 -2.86 3.07 -15.94
C ILE A 223 -2.19 3.61 -14.68
N LEU A 224 -0.85 3.57 -14.64
CA LEU A 224 -0.05 4.07 -13.52
C LEU A 224 0.83 5.20 -14.02
N ASP A 225 0.64 6.41 -13.49
CA ASP A 225 1.48 7.57 -13.79
C ASP A 225 2.49 7.78 -12.67
N GLU A 226 3.76 7.50 -12.95
CA GLU A 226 4.91 7.60 -12.05
C GLU A 226 4.68 6.96 -10.65
N PRO A 227 4.25 5.69 -10.58
CA PRO A 227 3.78 5.07 -9.33
C PRO A 227 4.86 4.94 -8.26
N THR A 228 6.14 5.09 -8.62
CA THR A 228 7.28 4.91 -7.71
C THR A 228 7.72 6.20 -7.00
N ASN A 229 7.28 7.37 -7.46
CA ASN A 229 7.75 8.65 -6.93
C ASN A 229 7.39 8.91 -5.46
N HIS A 230 6.39 8.21 -4.93
CA HIS A 230 5.90 8.37 -3.55
C HIS A 230 5.87 7.05 -2.76
N LEU A 231 6.35 5.96 -3.35
CA LEU A 231 6.49 4.70 -2.64
C LEU A 231 7.92 4.60 -2.13
N ASP A 232 8.10 4.72 -0.82
CA ASP A 232 9.35 4.30 -0.13
C ASP A 232 9.48 2.78 -0.25
N ILE A 233 10.09 2.32 -1.36
CA ILE A 233 10.36 0.90 -1.62
C ILE A 233 11.72 0.51 -1.04
#